data_0bc17fca0cb363e373466820dd553f96
#
_entry.id   0bc17fca0cb363e373466820dd553f96
#
_cell.length_a   1.000
_cell.length_b   1.000
_cell.length_c   1.000
_cell.angle_alpha   90.00
_cell.angle_beta   90.00
_cell.angle_gamma   90.00
#
_symmetry.space_group_name_H-M   'P 1'
#
loop_
_entity.id
_entity.type
_entity.pdbx_description
1 polymer ?
#
loop_
_entity_poly.entity_id
_entity_poly.type
_entity_poly.pdbx_seq_one_letter_code
_entity_poly.pdbx_strand_id
1 'polypeptide(L)'
;MPAPRSPRISRQTLRAASALSLAVGAGLAVTVALPATAGAATASATVTKTGDGRLVYTAASGQTNKVSVRATSKDGVHIGYVIDDVVPVAVAAGVPCTHPTAGDLTRISCEVTGRTSGNPYAVLLMSLGDGNDTVAYDNATGQVRNSALLSLGSGNDRATDTGKADGNEIDGEAGDDTVTAGTNALVFGDAGNDTIHIGARSYASGWTGTDTLYATGDGSRVDAGAGNDLVYGGPGRQELYGEAGNDRISSGTGNDLLYGGTGNDTVYGSVGDDTIYGNEGDDILYGNSGADTIYGNSGNDRLYGGTGRDTLSGGPGRNVVHQD
;
A
#
# COMPACT_ATOMS: atom_id res chain seq x y z
N MET A 1 -33.06 0.18 5.44
CA MET A 1 -32.35 1.47 5.38
C MET A 1 -31.30 1.32 4.30
N PRO A 2 -31.03 2.32 3.46
CA PRO A 2 -29.92 2.19 2.53
C PRO A 2 -28.63 2.03 3.34
N ALA A 3 -27.76 1.09 2.95
CA ALA A 3 -26.45 0.90 3.55
C ALA A 3 -25.69 2.22 3.56
N PRO A 4 -24.92 2.54 4.59
CA PRO A 4 -24.00 3.66 4.52
C PRO A 4 -23.04 3.41 3.36
N ARG A 5 -23.02 4.31 2.40
CA ARG A 5 -22.01 4.26 1.32
C ARG A 5 -20.65 4.33 1.97
N SER A 6 -19.76 3.43 1.59
CA SER A 6 -18.34 3.51 1.93
C SER A 6 -17.88 4.97 1.77
N PRO A 7 -17.25 5.57 2.76
CA PRO A 7 -16.60 6.85 2.56
C PRO A 7 -15.45 6.62 1.59
N ARG A 8 -15.70 6.82 0.29
CA ARG A 8 -14.61 6.80 -0.70
C ARG A 8 -13.59 7.84 -0.26
N ILE A 9 -12.52 7.35 0.33
CA ILE A 9 -11.33 8.17 0.53
C ILE A 9 -10.75 8.34 -0.87
N SER A 10 -11.11 9.44 -1.55
CA SER A 10 -10.59 9.69 -2.88
C SER A 10 -9.08 9.92 -2.77
N ARG A 11 -8.32 9.42 -3.73
CA ARG A 11 -6.89 9.75 -3.90
C ARG A 11 -6.62 11.24 -3.71
N GLN A 12 -7.54 12.10 -4.17
CA GLN A 12 -7.44 13.55 -3.99
C GLN A 12 -7.50 14.00 -2.53
N THR A 13 -8.20 13.29 -1.65
CA THR A 13 -8.30 13.65 -0.23
C THR A 13 -7.11 13.14 0.59
N LEU A 14 -6.58 11.97 0.26
CA LEU A 14 -5.35 11.44 0.86
C LEU A 14 -4.10 12.10 0.27
N ARG A 15 -4.04 12.27 -1.06
CA ARG A 15 -2.94 12.98 -1.73
C ARG A 15 -2.92 14.48 -1.46
N ALA A 16 -4.02 15.11 -1.06
CA ALA A 16 -3.99 16.51 -0.60
C ALA A 16 -3.20 16.71 0.70
N ALA A 17 -2.94 15.63 1.46
CA ALA A 17 -2.04 15.67 2.61
C ALA A 17 -0.56 15.45 2.22
N SER A 18 -0.29 14.82 1.07
CA SER A 18 1.05 14.49 0.56
C SER A 18 1.33 15.02 -0.85
N ALA A 19 0.32 15.55 -1.56
CA ALA A 19 0.48 16.04 -2.92
C ALA A 19 1.25 17.36 -2.98
N LEU A 20 2.54 17.24 -3.04
CA LEU A 20 3.30 18.09 -3.94
C LEU A 20 3.45 17.28 -5.25
N SER A 21 2.58 17.54 -6.23
CA SER A 21 2.78 17.06 -7.58
C SER A 21 4.24 17.31 -7.95
N LEU A 22 4.95 16.27 -8.34
CA LEU A 22 6.26 16.36 -8.98
C LEU A 22 6.05 17.05 -10.34
N ALA A 23 5.86 18.39 -10.34
CA ALA A 23 6.18 19.18 -11.49
C ALA A 23 7.70 19.12 -11.59
N VAL A 24 8.21 18.15 -12.33
CA VAL A 24 9.57 18.19 -12.86
C VAL A 24 9.61 19.43 -13.76
N GLY A 25 9.87 20.58 -13.14
CA GLY A 25 10.27 21.77 -13.85
C GLY A 25 11.56 21.41 -14.58
N ALA A 26 11.57 21.60 -15.90
CA ALA A 26 12.75 21.50 -16.74
C ALA A 26 13.88 22.37 -16.14
N GLY A 27 14.61 21.80 -15.20
CA GLY A 27 15.86 22.35 -14.69
C GLY A 27 16.96 21.93 -15.64
N LEU A 28 17.68 22.90 -16.18
CA LEU A 28 18.82 22.74 -17.07
C LEU A 28 19.66 21.51 -16.70
N ALA A 29 19.65 20.51 -17.58
CA ALA A 29 20.64 19.46 -17.56
C ALA A 29 22.01 20.09 -17.86
N VAL A 30 22.82 20.28 -16.84
CA VAL A 30 24.24 20.56 -17.06
C VAL A 30 24.85 19.24 -17.51
N THR A 31 24.98 19.06 -18.83
CA THR A 31 25.76 17.99 -19.42
C THR A 31 27.24 18.24 -19.12
N VAL A 32 27.76 17.55 -18.12
CA VAL A 32 29.21 17.41 -17.98
C VAL A 32 29.64 16.41 -19.05
N ALA A 33 30.20 16.93 -20.13
CA ALA A 33 30.82 16.11 -21.16
C ALA A 33 32.09 15.47 -20.59
N LEU A 34 32.01 14.20 -20.23
CA LEU A 34 33.17 13.34 -20.02
C LEU A 34 33.62 12.79 -21.36
N PRO A 35 34.93 12.61 -21.61
CA PRO A 35 35.42 12.10 -22.89
C PRO A 35 34.93 10.68 -23.13
N ALA A 36 34.32 10.44 -24.28
CA ALA A 36 33.75 9.20 -24.70
C ALA A 36 34.87 8.16 -24.92
N THR A 37 35.00 7.22 -23.98
CA THR A 37 35.43 5.87 -24.33
C THR A 37 34.17 5.06 -24.55
N ALA A 38 34.04 4.46 -25.74
CA ALA A 38 32.86 3.75 -26.22
C ALA A 38 32.62 2.47 -25.42
N GLY A 39 31.92 2.59 -24.32
CA GLY A 39 31.10 1.61 -23.66
C GLY A 39 29.75 2.31 -23.41
N ALA A 40 28.64 1.66 -23.75
CA ALA A 40 27.33 2.19 -23.41
C ALA A 40 27.34 2.57 -21.92
N ALA A 41 27.25 3.88 -21.64
CA ALA A 41 27.13 4.34 -20.26
C ALA A 41 25.84 3.73 -19.72
N THR A 42 25.94 2.82 -18.76
CA THR A 42 24.78 2.35 -18.01
C THR A 42 24.13 3.56 -17.39
N ALA A 43 22.84 3.76 -17.67
CA ALA A 43 22.09 4.83 -17.01
C ALA A 43 22.25 4.67 -15.51
N SER A 44 22.46 5.77 -14.80
CA SER A 44 22.66 5.77 -13.35
C SER A 44 21.37 6.23 -12.67
N ALA A 45 21.01 5.59 -11.56
CA ALA A 45 20.06 6.16 -10.62
C ALA A 45 20.60 7.49 -10.09
N THR A 46 19.73 8.36 -9.63
CA THR A 46 20.13 9.69 -9.13
C THR A 46 19.58 9.94 -7.73
N VAL A 47 20.34 10.65 -6.90
CA VAL A 47 19.86 11.18 -5.63
C VAL A 47 19.97 12.69 -5.62
N THR A 48 18.83 13.32 -5.33
CA THR A 48 18.69 14.77 -5.25
C THR A 48 18.06 15.16 -3.92
N LYS A 49 17.84 16.46 -3.72
CA LYS A 49 17.18 17.00 -2.54
C LYS A 49 16.16 18.06 -2.94
N THR A 50 14.97 17.99 -2.37
CA THR A 50 13.95 19.03 -2.55
C THR A 50 14.31 20.32 -1.77
N GLY A 51 13.67 21.45 -2.12
CA GLY A 51 13.87 22.72 -1.43
C GLY A 51 13.48 22.69 0.06
N ASP A 52 12.58 21.81 0.47
CA ASP A 52 12.16 21.58 1.86
C ASP A 52 12.98 20.50 2.58
N GLY A 53 14.00 19.97 1.91
CA GLY A 53 15.03 19.13 2.54
C GLY A 53 14.82 17.62 2.42
N ARG A 54 13.77 17.14 1.70
CA ARG A 54 13.55 15.72 1.49
C ARG A 54 14.57 15.12 0.53
N LEU A 55 14.96 13.89 0.79
CA LEU A 55 15.80 13.10 -0.10
C LEU A 55 14.93 12.52 -1.23
N VAL A 56 15.39 12.58 -2.47
CA VAL A 56 14.72 12.04 -3.63
C VAL A 56 15.65 11.07 -4.34
N TYR A 57 15.27 9.80 -4.36
CA TYR A 57 15.92 8.78 -5.18
C TYR A 57 15.08 8.57 -6.46
N THR A 58 15.72 8.57 -7.61
CA THR A 58 15.09 8.26 -8.89
C THR A 58 15.92 7.21 -9.60
N ALA A 59 15.30 6.08 -9.89
CA ALA A 59 15.93 5.01 -10.65
C ALA A 59 16.25 5.44 -12.09
N ALA A 60 17.13 4.73 -12.73
CA ALA A 60 17.44 4.93 -14.13
C ALA A 60 16.36 4.31 -15.01
N SER A 61 15.89 5.06 -16.01
CA SER A 61 14.89 4.57 -16.98
C SER A 61 15.42 3.35 -17.76
N GLY A 62 14.54 2.37 -18.01
CA GLY A 62 14.85 1.14 -18.74
C GLY A 62 15.74 0.16 -17.99
N GLN A 63 15.84 0.29 -16.68
CA GLN A 63 16.61 -0.61 -15.82
C GLN A 63 15.66 -1.38 -14.90
N THR A 64 16.01 -2.62 -14.61
CA THR A 64 15.44 -3.36 -13.48
C THR A 64 16.30 -3.08 -12.26
N ASN A 65 15.74 -2.37 -11.28
CA ASN A 65 16.45 -1.95 -10.09
C ASN A 65 16.24 -2.98 -8.96
N LYS A 66 17.23 -3.10 -8.12
CA LYS A 66 17.11 -3.89 -6.88
C LYS A 66 17.67 -3.09 -5.73
N VAL A 67 16.80 -2.29 -5.14
CA VAL A 67 17.18 -1.30 -4.16
C VAL A 67 16.96 -1.84 -2.74
N SER A 68 17.97 -1.72 -1.89
CA SER A 68 17.80 -1.87 -0.46
C SER A 68 18.00 -0.54 0.23
N VAL A 69 17.11 -0.21 1.15
CA VAL A 69 17.15 1.03 1.94
C VAL A 69 17.10 0.69 3.41
N ARG A 70 18.03 1.23 4.16
CA ARG A 70 17.98 1.20 5.63
C ARG A 70 17.95 2.60 6.19
N ALA A 71 16.89 2.94 6.91
CA ALA A 71 16.73 4.18 7.63
C ALA A 71 17.04 3.98 9.13
N THR A 72 17.89 4.82 9.70
CA THR A 72 18.27 4.79 11.13
C THR A 72 18.20 6.19 11.74
N SER A 73 17.95 6.29 13.03
CA SER A 73 18.09 7.56 13.77
C SER A 73 18.75 7.32 15.12
N LYS A 74 19.69 8.18 15.48
CA LYS A 74 20.41 8.09 16.76
C LYS A 74 19.85 9.06 17.80
N ASP A 75 19.32 10.18 17.39
CA ASP A 75 18.89 11.30 18.24
C ASP A 75 17.41 11.67 18.08
N GLY A 76 16.69 10.98 17.19
CA GLY A 76 15.30 11.26 16.88
C GLY A 76 15.08 12.49 15.99
N VAL A 77 16.16 13.16 15.57
CA VAL A 77 16.13 14.36 14.71
C VAL A 77 16.81 14.10 13.38
N HIS A 78 17.99 13.48 13.40
CA HIS A 78 18.73 13.14 12.19
C HIS A 78 18.43 11.72 11.76
N ILE A 79 18.15 11.55 10.47
CA ILE A 79 17.87 10.26 9.85
C ILE A 79 19.00 9.95 8.88
N GLY A 80 19.68 8.84 9.16
CA GLY A 80 20.68 8.28 8.28
C GLY A 80 20.03 7.26 7.34
N TYR A 81 20.23 7.42 6.04
CA TYR A 81 19.85 6.45 5.02
C TYR A 81 21.07 5.79 4.43
N VAL A 82 21.04 4.48 4.32
CA VAL A 82 21.94 3.71 3.45
C VAL A 82 21.08 3.17 2.32
N ILE A 83 21.38 3.56 1.10
CA ILE A 83 20.71 3.12 -0.13
C ILE A 83 21.74 2.36 -0.95
N ASP A 84 21.39 1.14 -1.36
CA ASP A 84 22.20 0.23 -2.13
C ASP A 84 21.38 -0.30 -3.30
N ASP A 85 21.86 -0.14 -4.51
CA ASP A 85 21.19 -0.58 -5.73
C ASP A 85 22.16 -1.44 -6.57
N VAL A 86 21.65 -2.14 -7.56
CA VAL A 86 22.48 -2.90 -8.51
C VAL A 86 23.08 -2.02 -9.61
N VAL A 87 22.57 -0.79 -9.75
CA VAL A 87 23.08 0.20 -10.70
C VAL A 87 23.82 1.33 -9.97
N PRO A 88 24.76 2.03 -10.61
CA PRO A 88 25.42 3.18 -10.00
C PRO A 88 24.44 4.29 -9.62
N VAL A 89 24.65 4.90 -8.46
CA VAL A 89 23.83 5.99 -7.94
C VAL A 89 24.61 7.30 -7.98
N ALA A 90 24.20 8.24 -8.81
CA ALA A 90 24.80 9.56 -8.91
C ALA A 90 24.23 10.50 -7.84
N VAL A 91 25.09 11.17 -7.08
CA VAL A 91 24.71 12.12 -6.06
C VAL A 91 24.82 13.54 -6.61
N ALA A 92 23.70 14.28 -6.60
CA ALA A 92 23.69 15.67 -7.06
C ALA A 92 24.46 16.60 -6.11
N ALA A 93 24.94 17.72 -6.61
CA ALA A 93 25.66 18.71 -5.83
C ALA A 93 24.79 19.26 -4.67
N GLY A 94 25.37 19.39 -3.48
CA GLY A 94 24.69 19.92 -2.29
C GLY A 94 23.74 18.92 -1.58
N VAL A 95 23.67 17.68 -2.03
CA VAL A 95 22.94 16.61 -1.33
C VAL A 95 23.85 16.03 -0.24
N PRO A 96 23.36 15.82 1.00
CA PRO A 96 24.17 15.33 2.10
C PRO A 96 24.37 13.80 2.02
N CYS A 97 24.91 13.34 0.90
CA CYS A 97 25.18 11.94 0.62
C CYS A 97 26.62 11.73 0.14
N THR A 98 27.18 10.59 0.48
CA THR A 98 28.52 10.17 0.03
C THR A 98 28.52 8.68 -0.33
N HIS A 99 29.47 8.26 -1.15
CA HIS A 99 29.79 6.86 -1.35
C HIS A 99 30.73 6.41 -0.20
N PRO A 100 30.29 5.51 0.70
CA PRO A 100 31.04 5.15 1.89
C PRO A 100 32.30 4.33 1.58
N THR A 101 32.33 3.67 0.42
CA THR A 101 33.46 2.86 -0.05
C THR A 101 33.97 3.41 -1.36
N ALA A 102 35.27 3.73 -1.42
CA ALA A 102 35.90 4.21 -2.65
C ALA A 102 35.80 3.16 -3.77
N GLY A 103 35.26 3.58 -4.94
CA GLY A 103 35.04 2.72 -6.10
C GLY A 103 33.72 1.95 -6.12
N ASP A 104 32.97 1.92 -5.03
CA ASP A 104 31.61 1.40 -5.01
C ASP A 104 30.65 2.55 -5.27
N LEU A 105 30.13 2.62 -6.50
CA LEU A 105 29.18 3.66 -6.91
C LEU A 105 27.71 3.23 -6.75
N THR A 106 27.44 1.98 -6.37
CA THR A 106 26.08 1.46 -6.20
C THR A 106 25.50 1.80 -4.83
N ARG A 107 26.35 2.12 -3.86
CA ARG A 107 25.97 2.36 -2.46
C ARG A 107 26.25 3.79 -2.05
N ILE A 108 25.23 4.41 -1.44
CA ILE A 108 25.35 5.75 -0.86
C ILE A 108 24.92 5.76 0.62
N SER A 109 25.47 6.70 1.37
CA SER A 109 25.07 7.03 2.74
C SER A 109 24.70 8.50 2.82
N CYS A 110 23.50 8.78 3.32
CA CYS A 110 22.94 10.12 3.43
C CYS A 110 22.56 10.43 4.87
N GLU A 111 22.63 11.70 5.29
CA GLU A 111 22.07 12.15 6.55
C GLU A 111 21.17 13.36 6.30
N VAL A 112 19.93 13.28 6.74
CA VAL A 112 18.93 14.34 6.59
C VAL A 112 18.30 14.67 7.94
N THR A 113 17.80 15.89 8.08
CA THR A 113 17.07 16.29 9.28
C THR A 113 15.61 15.87 9.13
N GLY A 114 15.15 14.99 9.99
CA GLY A 114 13.76 14.60 10.11
C GLY A 114 12.91 15.63 10.84
N ARG A 115 11.62 15.44 10.89
CA ARG A 115 10.70 16.25 11.67
C ARG A 115 10.58 15.75 13.10
N THR A 116 10.63 16.64 14.05
CA THR A 116 10.49 16.33 15.48
C THR A 116 9.04 16.49 15.98
N SER A 117 8.18 17.16 15.20
CA SER A 117 6.78 17.40 15.52
C SER A 117 5.90 17.56 14.26
N GLY A 118 4.59 17.37 14.41
CA GLY A 118 3.61 17.52 13.32
C GLY A 118 3.11 16.18 12.78
N ASN A 119 2.37 16.24 11.66
CA ASN A 119 1.85 15.06 10.97
C ASN A 119 2.99 14.24 10.34
N PRO A 120 2.78 12.94 10.08
CA PRO A 120 3.70 12.13 9.30
C PRO A 120 4.12 12.83 8.00
N TYR A 121 5.38 12.68 7.62
CA TYR A 121 5.97 13.38 6.50
C TYR A 121 7.02 12.49 5.83
N ALA A 122 6.87 12.27 4.55
CA ALA A 122 7.82 11.48 3.80
C ALA A 122 9.14 12.24 3.67
N VAL A 123 10.18 11.75 4.33
CA VAL A 123 11.55 12.31 4.29
C VAL A 123 12.34 11.75 3.11
N LEU A 124 12.03 10.51 2.71
CA LEU A 124 12.56 9.87 1.52
C LEU A 124 11.44 9.70 0.50
N LEU A 125 11.68 10.16 -0.72
CA LEU A 125 10.84 9.94 -1.89
C LEU A 125 11.63 9.04 -2.84
N MET A 126 11.05 7.92 -3.24
CA MET A 126 11.65 6.99 -4.20
C MET A 126 10.75 6.81 -5.40
N SER A 127 11.33 6.83 -6.60
CA SER A 127 10.67 6.46 -7.83
C SER A 127 11.54 5.44 -8.55
N LEU A 128 10.99 4.25 -8.80
CA LEU A 128 11.71 3.16 -9.46
C LEU A 128 11.56 3.19 -10.97
N GLY A 129 10.45 3.74 -11.48
CA GLY A 129 10.30 4.06 -12.90
C GLY A 129 9.65 2.95 -13.71
N ASP A 130 10.38 2.44 -14.69
CA ASP A 130 9.93 1.38 -15.58
C ASP A 130 10.81 0.11 -15.40
N GLY A 131 10.21 -1.04 -15.51
CA GLY A 131 10.89 -2.33 -15.33
C GLY A 131 10.25 -3.15 -14.21
N ASN A 132 10.76 -4.34 -13.97
CA ASN A 132 10.30 -5.16 -12.86
C ASN A 132 11.25 -4.97 -11.69
N ASP A 133 10.92 -4.03 -10.84
CA ASP A 133 11.81 -3.54 -9.81
C ASP A 133 11.64 -4.28 -8.46
N THR A 134 12.63 -4.16 -7.61
CA THR A 134 12.54 -4.68 -6.25
C THR A 134 13.04 -3.63 -5.27
N VAL A 135 12.25 -3.31 -4.25
CA VAL A 135 12.69 -2.49 -3.14
C VAL A 135 12.51 -3.21 -1.81
N ALA A 136 13.56 -3.21 -1.00
CA ALA A 136 13.52 -3.63 0.39
C ALA A 136 13.81 -2.43 1.28
N TYR A 137 12.81 -1.99 2.06
CA TYR A 137 12.90 -0.85 2.95
C TYR A 137 12.89 -1.31 4.41
N ASP A 138 13.92 -0.94 5.17
CA ASP A 138 14.03 -1.22 6.61
C ASP A 138 13.99 0.10 7.39
N ASN A 139 12.83 0.44 7.97
CA ASN A 139 12.70 1.58 8.87
C ASN A 139 13.11 1.20 10.28
N ALA A 140 14.41 1.31 10.57
CA ALA A 140 14.96 1.08 11.90
C ALA A 140 15.03 2.36 12.77
N THR A 141 14.35 3.45 12.37
CA THR A 141 14.34 4.72 13.12
C THR A 141 13.52 4.65 14.41
N GLY A 142 12.57 3.73 14.50
CA GLY A 142 11.59 3.67 15.57
C GLY A 142 10.56 4.82 15.52
N GLN A 143 10.42 5.53 14.41
CA GLN A 143 9.58 6.71 14.24
C GLN A 143 8.64 6.58 13.03
N VAL A 144 7.33 6.67 13.26
CA VAL A 144 6.30 6.76 12.22
C VAL A 144 6.19 8.13 11.54
N ARG A 145 6.85 9.16 12.08
CA ARG A 145 6.75 10.54 11.59
C ARG A 145 7.65 10.84 10.39
N ASN A 146 8.65 10.01 10.18
CA ASN A 146 9.64 10.17 9.13
C ASN A 146 9.52 8.98 8.20
N SER A 147 8.43 8.94 7.46
CA SER A 147 8.09 7.87 6.52
C SER A 147 8.84 7.99 5.20
N ALA A 148 8.71 6.98 4.36
CA ALA A 148 9.07 7.02 2.96
C ALA A 148 7.81 7.00 2.08
N LEU A 149 7.92 7.58 0.89
CA LEU A 149 6.99 7.38 -0.22
C LEU A 149 7.73 6.61 -1.29
N LEU A 150 7.23 5.43 -1.62
CA LEU A 150 7.81 4.52 -2.60
C LEU A 150 6.83 4.42 -3.77
N SER A 151 7.20 4.95 -4.93
CA SER A 151 6.48 4.79 -6.19
C SER A 151 7.23 3.73 -6.99
N LEU A 152 6.59 2.60 -7.25
CA LEU A 152 7.22 1.45 -7.90
C LEU A 152 7.28 1.69 -9.41
N GLY A 153 6.18 2.15 -10.00
CA GLY A 153 6.16 2.62 -11.38
C GLY A 153 5.42 1.69 -12.33
N SER A 154 6.05 1.37 -13.44
CA SER A 154 5.44 0.44 -14.39
C SER A 154 6.25 -0.85 -14.52
N GLY A 155 5.57 -1.96 -14.44
CA GLY A 155 6.16 -3.29 -14.45
C GLY A 155 5.60 -4.13 -13.31
N ASN A 156 6.03 -5.36 -13.19
CA ASN A 156 5.61 -6.22 -12.10
C ASN A 156 6.64 -6.10 -10.97
N ASP A 157 6.33 -5.27 -10.01
CA ASP A 157 7.25 -4.81 -8.99
C ASP A 157 7.12 -5.57 -7.67
N ARG A 158 8.14 -5.44 -6.84
CA ARG A 158 8.11 -6.02 -5.50
C ARG A 158 8.61 -5.03 -4.46
N ALA A 159 7.74 -4.66 -3.53
CA ALA A 159 8.12 -3.86 -2.37
C ALA A 159 8.00 -4.68 -1.07
N THR A 160 9.02 -4.59 -0.21
CA THR A 160 8.99 -5.18 1.11
C THR A 160 9.45 -4.16 2.14
N ASP A 161 8.54 -3.79 3.04
CA ASP A 161 8.82 -2.95 4.20
C ASP A 161 8.88 -3.82 5.45
N THR A 162 10.03 -3.86 6.09
CA THR A 162 10.32 -4.72 7.25
C THR A 162 10.48 -3.95 8.55
N GLY A 163 10.30 -2.63 8.51
CA GLY A 163 10.42 -1.76 9.68
C GLY A 163 9.39 -2.04 10.77
N LYS A 164 9.72 -1.70 12.02
CA LYS A 164 8.80 -1.82 13.16
C LYS A 164 7.95 -0.57 13.38
N ALA A 165 8.34 0.53 12.81
CA ALA A 165 7.69 1.84 12.95
C ALA A 165 7.44 2.40 11.56
N ASP A 166 6.41 1.88 10.94
CA ASP A 166 6.09 2.12 9.56
C ASP A 166 5.24 3.39 9.42
N GLY A 167 4.39 3.50 8.50
CA GLY A 167 3.66 4.72 8.10
C GLY A 167 4.15 5.15 6.73
N ASN A 168 4.78 4.20 6.01
CA ASN A 168 5.22 4.41 4.64
C ASN A 168 4.01 4.39 3.70
N GLU A 169 4.12 5.16 2.63
CA GLU A 169 3.19 5.12 1.50
C GLU A 169 3.87 4.37 0.37
N ILE A 170 3.18 3.38 -0.20
CA ILE A 170 3.68 2.56 -1.30
C ILE A 170 2.63 2.59 -2.41
N ASP A 171 3.01 3.08 -3.57
CA ASP A 171 2.21 3.14 -4.79
C ASP A 171 2.78 2.12 -5.79
N GLY A 172 2.01 1.09 -6.18
CA GLY A 172 2.37 0.11 -7.22
C GLY A 172 2.42 0.76 -8.59
N GLU A 173 1.42 1.55 -8.92
CA GLU A 173 1.15 2.22 -10.18
C GLU A 173 0.64 1.25 -11.26
N ALA A 174 1.48 0.61 -12.08
CA ALA A 174 0.98 -0.19 -13.19
C ALA A 174 1.74 -1.49 -13.40
N GLY A 175 1.04 -2.60 -13.35
CA GLY A 175 1.56 -3.95 -13.48
C GLY A 175 1.08 -4.83 -12.33
N ASP A 176 1.41 -6.10 -12.35
CA ASP A 176 1.01 -7.03 -11.30
C ASP A 176 2.04 -6.99 -10.17
N ASP A 177 1.74 -6.22 -9.13
CA ASP A 177 2.68 -5.91 -8.07
C ASP A 177 2.57 -6.82 -6.85
N THR A 178 3.66 -6.94 -6.10
CA THR A 178 3.67 -7.64 -4.81
C THR A 178 4.18 -6.70 -3.71
N VAL A 179 3.31 -6.29 -2.81
CA VAL A 179 3.65 -5.38 -1.72
C VAL A 179 3.47 -6.06 -0.37
N THR A 180 4.49 -5.98 0.47
CA THR A 180 4.41 -6.34 1.88
C THR A 180 4.78 -5.13 2.72
N ALA A 181 3.82 -4.63 3.49
CA ALA A 181 3.99 -3.47 4.35
C ALA A 181 3.67 -3.81 5.81
N GLY A 182 4.32 -3.11 6.71
CA GLY A 182 4.16 -3.28 8.14
C GLY A 182 2.95 -2.56 8.71
N THR A 183 3.11 -1.95 9.88
CA THR A 183 2.01 -1.27 10.60
C THR A 183 1.89 0.20 10.19
N ASN A 184 0.66 0.74 10.24
CA ASN A 184 0.33 2.14 9.88
C ASN A 184 0.70 2.51 8.44
N ALA A 185 0.83 1.56 7.54
CA ALA A 185 1.17 1.79 6.14
C ALA A 185 -0.05 2.23 5.31
N LEU A 186 0.23 2.93 4.21
CA LEU A 186 -0.72 3.22 3.14
C LEU A 186 -0.22 2.52 1.89
N VAL A 187 -1.02 1.63 1.30
CA VAL A 187 -0.61 0.86 0.12
C VAL A 187 -1.67 0.99 -0.96
N PHE A 188 -1.25 1.27 -2.17
CA PHE A 188 -2.08 1.33 -3.36
C PHE A 188 -1.48 0.40 -4.43
N GLY A 189 -2.28 -0.56 -4.93
CA GLY A 189 -1.89 -1.43 -6.06
C GLY A 189 -1.95 -0.67 -7.37
N ASP A 190 -3.03 0.07 -7.55
CA ASP A 190 -3.40 0.87 -8.72
C ASP A 190 -3.90 0.02 -9.89
N ALA A 191 -3.09 -0.30 -10.89
CA ALA A 191 -3.58 -0.98 -12.09
C ALA A 191 -2.81 -2.27 -12.35
N GLY A 192 -3.48 -3.38 -12.29
CA GLY A 192 -2.92 -4.72 -12.45
C GLY A 192 -3.54 -5.70 -11.47
N ASN A 193 -3.05 -6.92 -11.43
CA ASN A 193 -3.54 -7.92 -10.48
C ASN A 193 -2.55 -8.02 -9.32
N ASP A 194 -2.82 -7.27 -8.28
CA ASP A 194 -1.86 -7.03 -7.22
C ASP A 194 -1.97 -8.03 -6.06
N THR A 195 -0.86 -8.25 -5.38
CA THR A 195 -0.82 -9.00 -4.12
C THR A 195 -0.31 -8.10 -3.02
N ILE A 196 -1.19 -7.73 -2.07
CA ILE A 196 -0.89 -6.76 -1.03
C ILE A 196 -1.05 -7.37 0.35
N HIS A 197 0.00 -7.27 1.17
CA HIS A 197 -0.02 -7.66 2.58
C HIS A 197 0.21 -6.42 3.45
N ILE A 198 -0.73 -6.14 4.36
CA ILE A 198 -0.61 -5.03 5.32
C ILE A 198 -0.71 -5.51 6.77
N GLY A 199 0.02 -4.82 7.64
CA GLY A 199 -0.02 -5.03 9.08
C GLY A 199 -1.12 -4.20 9.76
N ALA A 200 -1.09 -4.16 11.11
CA ALA A 200 -2.10 -3.48 11.91
C ALA A 200 -2.21 -1.97 11.63
N ARG A 201 -3.43 -1.44 11.71
CA ARG A 201 -3.76 -0.03 11.53
C ARG A 201 -3.32 0.54 10.18
N SER A 202 -3.23 -0.30 9.17
CA SER A 202 -2.85 0.05 7.80
C SER A 202 -4.05 0.14 6.89
N TYR A 203 -3.86 0.81 5.77
CA TYR A 203 -4.83 0.91 4.71
C TYR A 203 -4.24 0.32 3.42
N ALA A 204 -5.02 -0.49 2.73
CA ALA A 204 -4.70 -0.96 1.39
C ALA A 204 -5.86 -0.71 0.42
N SER A 205 -5.53 -0.40 -0.82
CA SER A 205 -6.48 -0.40 -1.93
C SER A 205 -5.87 -1.11 -3.14
N GLY A 206 -6.61 -2.07 -3.72
CA GLY A 206 -6.23 -2.74 -4.96
C GLY A 206 -6.40 -1.82 -6.17
N TRP A 207 -7.48 -1.05 -6.23
CA TRP A 207 -7.95 -0.18 -7.32
C TRP A 207 -8.55 -0.94 -8.49
N THR A 208 -7.76 -1.34 -9.48
CA THR A 208 -8.30 -1.99 -10.68
C THR A 208 -7.52 -3.24 -11.05
N GLY A 209 -8.22 -4.34 -11.19
CA GLY A 209 -7.62 -5.63 -11.51
C GLY A 209 -8.28 -6.74 -10.72
N THR A 210 -7.70 -7.90 -10.73
CA THR A 210 -8.12 -9.00 -9.85
C THR A 210 -7.08 -9.13 -8.75
N ASP A 211 -7.38 -8.51 -7.61
CA ASP A 211 -6.41 -8.30 -6.56
C ASP A 211 -6.51 -9.35 -5.44
N THR A 212 -5.42 -9.54 -4.72
CA THR A 212 -5.38 -10.37 -3.52
C THR A 212 -4.81 -9.57 -2.35
N LEU A 213 -5.66 -9.25 -1.36
CA LEU A 213 -5.31 -8.37 -0.27
C LEU A 213 -5.39 -9.09 1.09
N TYR A 214 -4.35 -8.94 1.89
CA TYR A 214 -4.23 -9.53 3.22
C TYR A 214 -4.08 -8.45 4.29
N ALA A 215 -5.08 -8.31 5.16
CA ALA A 215 -5.07 -7.44 6.33
C ALA A 215 -4.71 -8.25 7.58
N THR A 216 -3.44 -8.37 7.89
CA THR A 216 -2.97 -9.31 8.92
C THR A 216 -3.00 -8.78 10.36
N GLY A 217 -3.60 -7.61 10.60
CA GLY A 217 -3.59 -7.00 11.93
C GLY A 217 -4.80 -6.14 12.27
N ASP A 218 -4.99 -5.95 13.57
CA ASP A 218 -6.08 -5.18 14.16
C ASP A 218 -6.13 -3.73 13.65
N GLY A 219 -7.34 -3.23 13.41
CA GLY A 219 -7.59 -1.86 12.98
C GLY A 219 -7.22 -1.56 11.53
N SER A 220 -7.02 -2.57 10.71
CA SER A 220 -6.71 -2.40 9.29
C SER A 220 -7.98 -2.21 8.46
N ARG A 221 -7.83 -1.48 7.35
CA ARG A 221 -8.88 -1.29 6.35
C ARG A 221 -8.37 -1.68 4.96
N VAL A 222 -9.23 -2.37 4.21
CA VAL A 222 -8.99 -2.77 2.82
C VAL A 222 -10.14 -2.30 1.95
N ASP A 223 -9.86 -1.63 0.85
CA ASP A 223 -10.76 -1.34 -0.26
C ASP A 223 -10.21 -2.10 -1.48
N ALA A 224 -10.81 -3.23 -1.87
CA ALA A 224 -10.27 -4.04 -2.96
C ALA A 224 -10.34 -3.30 -4.29
N GLY A 225 -11.51 -2.78 -4.66
CA GLY A 225 -11.61 -1.86 -5.79
C GLY A 225 -12.51 -2.36 -6.90
N ALA A 226 -12.01 -2.40 -8.12
CA ALA A 226 -12.79 -2.87 -9.24
C ALA A 226 -12.15 -4.12 -9.84
N GLY A 227 -12.85 -5.23 -9.79
CA GLY A 227 -12.37 -6.53 -10.25
C GLY A 227 -13.09 -7.65 -9.53
N ASN A 228 -12.60 -8.87 -9.64
CA ASN A 228 -13.11 -9.97 -8.84
C ASN A 228 -12.02 -10.34 -7.81
N ASP A 229 -12.12 -9.76 -6.63
CA ASP A 229 -11.02 -9.68 -5.70
C ASP A 229 -11.08 -10.75 -4.60
N LEU A 230 -9.92 -11.02 -4.01
CA LEU A 230 -9.77 -11.88 -2.84
C LEU A 230 -9.28 -11.06 -1.66
N VAL A 231 -10.09 -10.95 -0.60
CA VAL A 231 -9.74 -10.20 0.60
C VAL A 231 -9.72 -11.13 1.81
N TYR A 232 -8.59 -11.10 2.50
CA TYR A 232 -8.36 -11.89 3.70
C TYR A 232 -8.01 -11.01 4.88
N GLY A 233 -8.82 -11.05 5.91
CA GLY A 233 -8.53 -10.48 7.21
C GLY A 233 -7.66 -11.40 8.07
N GLY A 234 -7.36 -10.96 9.25
CA GLY A 234 -6.55 -11.68 10.23
C GLY A 234 -7.14 -11.58 11.65
N PRO A 235 -6.31 -11.52 12.68
CA PRO A 235 -6.78 -11.31 14.03
C PRO A 235 -7.11 -9.83 14.31
N GLY A 236 -8.12 -9.61 15.16
CA GLY A 236 -8.57 -8.27 15.58
C GLY A 236 -9.65 -7.70 14.65
N ARG A 237 -10.05 -6.46 14.87
CA ARG A 237 -11.11 -5.81 14.11
C ARG A 237 -10.58 -5.24 12.80
N GLN A 238 -11.21 -5.59 11.68
CA GLN A 238 -10.92 -5.04 10.36
C GLN A 238 -12.17 -4.40 9.73
N GLU A 239 -11.93 -3.56 8.73
CA GLU A 239 -12.94 -3.04 7.81
C GLU A 239 -12.57 -3.46 6.38
N LEU A 240 -13.37 -4.34 5.77
CA LEU A 240 -13.05 -4.95 4.48
C LEU A 240 -14.15 -4.64 3.46
N TYR A 241 -13.77 -4.12 2.31
CA TYR A 241 -14.66 -3.71 1.23
C TYR A 241 -14.22 -4.40 -0.07
N GLY A 242 -15.14 -5.11 -0.74
CA GLY A 242 -14.93 -5.65 -2.10
C GLY A 242 -15.04 -4.57 -3.15
N GLU A 243 -16.03 -3.68 -3.02
CA GLU A 243 -16.39 -2.58 -3.92
C GLU A 243 -17.08 -3.06 -5.20
N ALA A 244 -16.41 -3.26 -6.33
CA ALA A 244 -17.08 -3.56 -7.60
C ALA A 244 -16.53 -4.82 -8.27
N GLY A 245 -17.39 -5.82 -8.45
CA GLY A 245 -17.05 -7.11 -9.03
C GLY A 245 -17.66 -8.25 -8.25
N ASN A 246 -17.27 -9.48 -8.52
CA ASN A 246 -17.73 -10.62 -7.74
C ASN A 246 -16.60 -11.03 -6.78
N ASP A 247 -16.70 -10.53 -5.58
CA ASP A 247 -15.60 -10.59 -4.61
C ASP A 247 -15.73 -11.77 -3.64
N ARG A 248 -14.60 -12.16 -3.11
CA ARG A 248 -14.54 -13.13 -2.03
C ARG A 248 -13.82 -12.55 -0.83
N ILE A 249 -14.56 -12.37 0.27
CA ILE A 249 -14.05 -11.76 1.51
C ILE A 249 -14.10 -12.76 2.65
N SER A 250 -13.03 -12.85 3.44
CA SER A 250 -12.97 -13.64 4.68
C SER A 250 -12.25 -12.85 5.75
N SER A 251 -12.92 -12.50 6.86
CA SER A 251 -12.37 -11.56 7.84
C SER A 251 -11.39 -12.17 8.84
N GLY A 252 -11.55 -13.44 9.17
CA GLY A 252 -10.66 -14.10 10.13
C GLY A 252 -11.19 -14.16 11.56
N THR A 253 -10.55 -13.52 12.50
CA THR A 253 -11.01 -13.51 13.89
C THR A 253 -11.11 -12.09 14.44
N GLY A 254 -12.22 -11.75 15.07
CA GLY A 254 -12.48 -10.42 15.62
C GLY A 254 -13.91 -10.00 15.31
N ASN A 255 -14.27 -8.79 15.68
CA ASN A 255 -15.59 -8.24 15.39
C ASN A 255 -15.46 -7.29 14.19
N ASP A 256 -15.67 -7.83 13.02
CA ASP A 256 -15.30 -7.23 11.75
C ASP A 256 -16.48 -6.50 11.06
N LEU A 257 -16.16 -5.61 10.15
CA LEU A 257 -17.12 -4.89 9.33
C LEU A 257 -16.84 -5.16 7.84
N LEU A 258 -17.78 -5.83 7.16
CA LEU A 258 -17.60 -6.38 5.84
C LEU A 258 -18.63 -5.82 4.86
N TYR A 259 -18.19 -5.44 3.68
CA TYR A 259 -19.03 -4.97 2.58
C TYR A 259 -18.66 -5.72 1.30
N GLY A 260 -19.62 -6.45 0.71
CA GLY A 260 -19.44 -7.02 -0.63
C GLY A 260 -19.25 -5.91 -1.65
N GLY A 261 -20.30 -5.21 -1.96
CA GLY A 261 -20.23 -4.07 -2.88
C GLY A 261 -21.25 -4.18 -4.01
N THR A 262 -20.80 -4.05 -5.24
CA THR A 262 -21.63 -4.30 -6.40
C THR A 262 -21.17 -5.55 -7.13
N GLY A 263 -22.09 -6.47 -7.41
CA GLY A 263 -21.80 -7.77 -8.02
C GLY A 263 -22.23 -8.91 -7.12
N ASN A 264 -21.91 -10.13 -7.48
CA ASN A 264 -22.35 -11.29 -6.71
C ASN A 264 -21.21 -11.76 -5.80
N ASP A 265 -21.29 -11.37 -4.55
CA ASP A 265 -20.19 -11.54 -3.60
C ASP A 265 -20.32 -12.81 -2.74
N THR A 266 -19.20 -13.27 -2.23
CA THR A 266 -19.17 -14.33 -1.21
C THR A 266 -18.39 -13.83 0.01
N VAL A 267 -19.10 -13.62 1.12
CA VAL A 267 -18.53 -13.02 2.32
C VAL A 267 -18.62 -13.97 3.52
N TYR A 268 -17.52 -14.11 4.24
CA TYR A 268 -17.38 -14.91 5.45
C TYR A 268 -16.97 -14.04 6.63
N GLY A 269 -17.79 -13.91 7.66
CA GLY A 269 -17.48 -13.25 8.93
C GLY A 269 -16.47 -14.05 9.75
N SER A 270 -16.56 -15.37 9.70
CA SER A 270 -15.65 -16.31 10.34
C SER A 270 -15.82 -16.41 11.87
N VAL A 271 -14.98 -15.82 12.69
CA VAL A 271 -15.06 -15.93 14.16
C VAL A 271 -15.14 -14.54 14.79
N GLY A 272 -16.25 -14.25 15.47
CA GLY A 272 -16.50 -12.97 16.13
C GLY A 272 -17.91 -12.48 15.90
N ASP A 273 -18.31 -11.40 16.55
CA ASP A 273 -19.60 -10.75 16.32
C ASP A 273 -19.45 -9.78 15.15
N ASP A 274 -19.76 -10.26 13.94
CA ASP A 274 -19.49 -9.55 12.71
C ASP A 274 -20.68 -8.75 12.18
N THR A 275 -20.39 -7.73 11.38
CA THR A 275 -21.43 -6.99 10.63
C THR A 275 -21.12 -7.10 9.14
N ILE A 276 -22.04 -7.71 8.39
CA ILE A 276 -21.88 -8.03 6.96
C ILE A 276 -22.98 -7.34 6.16
N TYR A 277 -22.57 -6.69 5.07
CA TYR A 277 -23.44 -6.10 4.06
C TYR A 277 -23.11 -6.68 2.69
N GLY A 278 -24.07 -7.37 2.04
CA GLY A 278 -23.93 -7.80 0.64
C GLY A 278 -23.89 -6.60 -0.30
N ASN A 279 -24.82 -5.70 -0.17
CA ASN A 279 -25.14 -4.51 -0.96
C ASN A 279 -25.87 -4.81 -2.26
N GLU A 280 -25.27 -4.63 -3.48
CA GLU A 280 -25.97 -4.82 -4.75
C GLU A 280 -25.51 -6.10 -5.42
N GLY A 281 -26.44 -7.06 -5.67
CA GLY A 281 -26.16 -8.32 -6.35
C GLY A 281 -26.76 -9.52 -5.65
N ASP A 282 -26.62 -10.68 -6.25
CA ASP A 282 -27.10 -11.94 -5.68
C ASP A 282 -25.99 -12.55 -4.80
N ASP A 283 -25.96 -12.20 -3.51
CA ASP A 283 -24.85 -12.48 -2.61
C ASP A 283 -24.98 -13.78 -1.81
N ILE A 284 -23.84 -14.30 -1.34
CA ILE A 284 -23.77 -15.42 -0.41
C ILE A 284 -23.00 -14.97 0.85
N LEU A 285 -23.72 -14.87 1.95
CA LEU A 285 -23.20 -14.27 3.18
C LEU A 285 -23.23 -15.28 4.33
N TYR A 286 -22.08 -15.49 4.97
CA TYR A 286 -21.91 -16.38 6.11
C TYR A 286 -21.40 -15.62 7.33
N GLY A 287 -22.17 -15.64 8.45
CA GLY A 287 -21.70 -15.15 9.74
C GLY A 287 -20.65 -16.10 10.33
N ASN A 288 -20.94 -17.40 10.31
CA ASN A 288 -20.21 -18.51 10.87
C ASN A 288 -20.30 -18.57 12.41
N SER A 289 -19.42 -17.93 13.17
CA SER A 289 -19.38 -18.12 14.63
C SER A 289 -19.36 -16.78 15.36
N GLY A 290 -20.41 -16.53 16.13
CA GLY A 290 -20.59 -15.29 16.87
C GLY A 290 -22.03 -14.81 16.85
N ALA A 291 -22.30 -13.62 17.35
CA ALA A 291 -23.61 -12.99 17.27
C ALA A 291 -23.61 -11.98 16.10
N ASP A 292 -23.88 -12.48 14.91
CA ASP A 292 -23.67 -11.76 13.68
C ASP A 292 -24.86 -10.89 13.26
N THR A 293 -24.56 -9.83 12.52
CA THR A 293 -25.57 -8.97 11.90
C THR A 293 -25.35 -8.93 10.39
N ILE A 294 -26.27 -9.53 9.64
CA ILE A 294 -26.12 -9.73 8.19
C ILE A 294 -27.25 -9.07 7.42
N TYR A 295 -26.88 -8.23 6.45
CA TYR A 295 -27.79 -7.58 5.53
C TYR A 295 -27.47 -7.98 4.09
N GLY A 296 -28.39 -8.66 3.39
CA GLY A 296 -28.26 -8.92 1.96
C GLY A 296 -28.32 -7.62 1.17
N ASN A 297 -29.23 -6.75 1.52
CA ASN A 297 -29.63 -5.52 0.84
C ASN A 297 -30.36 -5.82 -0.48
N SER A 298 -29.79 -5.56 -1.67
CA SER A 298 -30.54 -5.65 -2.92
C SER A 298 -30.03 -6.79 -3.80
N GLY A 299 -30.93 -7.74 -4.06
CA GLY A 299 -30.64 -8.92 -4.87
C GLY A 299 -31.35 -10.17 -4.35
N ASN A 300 -31.01 -11.31 -4.89
CA ASN A 300 -31.55 -12.60 -4.43
C ASN A 300 -30.49 -13.31 -3.58
N ASP A 301 -30.39 -12.91 -2.34
CA ASP A 301 -29.31 -13.25 -1.45
C ASP A 301 -29.52 -14.59 -0.72
N ARG A 302 -28.39 -15.19 -0.32
CA ARG A 302 -28.36 -16.33 0.61
C ARG A 302 -27.60 -15.94 1.88
N LEU A 303 -28.29 -15.92 2.99
CA LEU A 303 -27.77 -15.55 4.30
C LEU A 303 -27.74 -16.77 5.23
N TYR A 304 -26.58 -17.03 5.82
CA TYR A 304 -26.35 -18.08 6.80
C TYR A 304 -25.78 -17.46 8.07
N GLY A 305 -26.54 -17.49 9.16
CA GLY A 305 -26.09 -16.97 10.45
C GLY A 305 -24.94 -17.80 11.00
N GLY A 306 -25.17 -19.08 11.14
CA GLY A 306 -24.19 -20.01 11.72
C GLY A 306 -24.44 -20.20 13.21
N THR A 307 -23.36 -20.33 13.99
CA THR A 307 -23.48 -20.58 15.42
C THR A 307 -23.51 -19.28 16.21
N GLY A 308 -24.62 -19.02 16.89
CA GLY A 308 -24.77 -17.82 17.70
C GLY A 308 -26.18 -17.27 17.75
N ARG A 309 -26.32 -16.02 18.11
CA ARG A 309 -27.59 -15.32 18.05
C ARG A 309 -27.55 -14.24 16.99
N ASP A 310 -27.94 -14.59 15.80
CA ASP A 310 -27.76 -13.76 14.64
C ASP A 310 -28.96 -12.88 14.33
N THR A 311 -28.69 -11.78 13.64
CA THR A 311 -29.70 -10.88 13.09
C THR A 311 -29.55 -10.83 11.58
N LEU A 312 -30.51 -11.41 10.87
CA LEU A 312 -30.44 -11.58 9.40
C LEU A 312 -31.55 -10.78 8.73
N SER A 313 -31.22 -10.02 7.69
CA SER A 313 -32.16 -9.28 6.86
C SER A 313 -31.77 -9.39 5.38
N GLY A 314 -32.57 -10.11 4.59
CA GLY A 314 -32.30 -10.26 3.15
C GLY A 314 -32.50 -8.99 2.34
N GLY A 315 -33.44 -8.10 2.76
CA GLY A 315 -33.77 -6.91 1.98
C GLY A 315 -34.69 -7.17 0.79
N PRO A 316 -34.71 -6.28 -0.22
CA PRO A 316 -35.52 -6.47 -1.44
C PRO A 316 -34.95 -7.57 -2.34
N GLY A 317 -35.80 -8.52 -2.75
CA GLY A 317 -35.45 -9.63 -3.63
C GLY A 317 -36.05 -10.96 -3.17
N ARG A 318 -35.59 -12.05 -3.77
CA ARG A 318 -35.98 -13.43 -3.39
C ARG A 318 -34.88 -14.05 -2.55
N ASN A 319 -34.87 -13.73 -1.29
CA ASN A 319 -33.81 -14.12 -0.38
C ASN A 319 -34.06 -15.49 0.25
N VAL A 320 -32.95 -16.20 0.53
CA VAL A 320 -32.93 -17.42 1.33
C VAL A 320 -32.18 -17.12 2.62
N VAL A 321 -32.85 -17.30 3.77
CA VAL A 321 -32.29 -16.96 5.07
C VAL A 321 -32.27 -18.17 5.98
N HIS A 322 -31.09 -18.55 6.47
CA HIS A 322 -30.86 -19.63 7.41
C HIS A 322 -30.30 -19.06 8.71
N GLN A 323 -31.01 -19.32 9.82
CA GLN A 323 -30.68 -18.73 11.13
C GLN A 323 -29.61 -19.52 11.89
N ASP A 324 -29.40 -20.77 11.52
CA ASP A 324 -28.54 -21.78 12.20
C ASP A 324 -27.61 -22.53 11.24
#